data_4af8cd555605db191e89d825588a7d9b
#
_entry.id   4af8cd555605db191e89d825588a7d9b
#
_cell.length_a   1.000
_cell.length_b   1.000
_cell.length_c   1.000
_cell.angle_alpha   90.00
_cell.angle_beta   90.00
_cell.angle_gamma   90.00
#
_symmetry.space_group_name_H-M   'P 1'
#
loop_
_entity.id
_entity.type
_entity.pdbx_description
1 polymer ?
#
loop_
_entity_poly.entity_id
_entity_poly.type
_entity_poly.pdbx_seq_one_letter_code
_entity_poly.pdbx_strand_id
1 'polypeptide(L)'
;MKNIGLAGFGFIGKFLYERLKDSKEVSVKAVWAPISEKTEDLDSQIVCKDLEDLGSRPLDLIVEVAHADVVKALLPIITSDADVMVASMTCLSDPDFRKQLEHDAAQNGRNIFLPHGAVLGLDGLRDGRSLLDNVSITTTKHPQNLGITNSQIKKREILFEGSTQEACSQFPRNVNVHAAVALAGLGFEATHSVIIADPNTNKMHHRIVVHGRGLNWNLEIESFSAGEVTGSYTPESLYQSLLTIISENHGFCIV
;
A
#
# COMPACT_ATOMS: atom_id res chain seq x y z
N MET A 1 24.68 -5.33 3.21
CA MET A 1 23.53 -5.35 4.14
C MET A 1 22.86 -4.00 4.04
N LYS A 2 21.58 -3.96 3.68
CA LYS A 2 20.80 -2.73 3.51
C LYS A 2 20.22 -2.26 4.85
N ASN A 3 20.32 -0.96 5.13
CA ASN A 3 19.72 -0.33 6.30
C ASN A 3 18.32 0.15 5.97
N ILE A 4 17.31 -0.31 6.70
CA ILE A 4 15.93 0.09 6.47
C ILE A 4 15.31 0.78 7.68
N GLY A 5 14.36 1.68 7.40
CA GLY A 5 13.48 2.30 8.37
C GLY A 5 12.03 1.84 8.18
N LEU A 6 11.29 1.67 9.28
CA LEU A 6 9.86 1.38 9.25
C LEU A 6 9.08 2.61 9.71
N ALA A 7 8.29 3.20 8.84
CA ALA A 7 7.33 4.25 9.16
C ALA A 7 5.94 3.62 9.39
N GLY A 8 5.67 3.27 10.65
CA GLY A 8 4.47 2.55 11.07
C GLY A 8 4.83 1.21 11.75
N PHE A 9 4.30 1.01 12.96
CA PHE A 9 4.53 -0.21 13.75
C PHE A 9 3.21 -0.82 14.24
N GLY A 10 2.22 -0.86 13.32
CA GLY A 10 0.97 -1.60 13.47
C GLY A 10 1.14 -3.08 13.12
N PHE A 11 0.04 -3.73 12.72
CA PHE A 11 0.04 -5.15 12.35
C PHE A 11 1.10 -5.51 11.30
N ILE A 12 1.16 -4.74 10.19
CA ILE A 12 2.13 -4.97 9.12
C ILE A 12 3.56 -4.64 9.56
N GLY A 13 3.78 -3.50 10.21
CA GLY A 13 5.11 -3.10 10.66
C GLY A 13 5.74 -4.10 11.62
N LYS A 14 4.95 -4.61 12.58
CA LYS A 14 5.40 -5.68 13.49
C LYS A 14 5.74 -6.97 12.74
N PHE A 15 4.89 -7.37 11.78
CA PHE A 15 5.15 -8.55 10.96
C PHE A 15 6.47 -8.42 10.18
N LEU A 16 6.69 -7.29 9.52
CA LEU A 16 7.93 -7.04 8.78
C LEU A 16 9.15 -7.05 9.70
N TYR A 17 9.07 -6.37 10.84
CA TYR A 17 10.14 -6.35 11.82
C TYR A 17 10.53 -7.76 12.29
N GLU A 18 9.55 -8.58 12.69
CA GLU A 18 9.77 -9.95 13.13
C GLU A 18 10.42 -10.84 12.05
N ARG A 19 10.08 -10.63 10.79
CA ARG A 19 10.66 -11.36 9.65
C ARG A 19 12.08 -10.88 9.30
N LEU A 20 12.43 -9.65 9.65
CA LEU A 20 13.68 -9.00 9.24
C LEU A 20 14.73 -8.92 10.35
N LYS A 21 14.35 -8.99 11.62
CA LYS A 21 15.27 -8.78 12.77
C LYS A 21 16.51 -9.69 12.76
N ASP A 22 16.38 -10.90 12.22
CA ASP A 22 17.46 -11.88 12.13
C ASP A 22 18.03 -12.03 10.69
N SER A 23 17.67 -11.10 9.78
CA SER A 23 18.13 -11.13 8.39
C SER A 23 19.64 -10.81 8.30
N LYS A 24 20.32 -11.51 7.38
CA LYS A 24 21.73 -11.22 7.05
C LYS A 24 21.87 -10.18 5.93
N GLU A 25 20.81 -9.88 5.22
CA GLU A 25 20.78 -8.97 4.07
C GLU A 25 20.29 -7.59 4.43
N VAL A 26 19.45 -7.50 5.47
CA VAL A 26 18.76 -6.28 5.92
C VAL A 26 19.01 -6.04 7.40
N SER A 27 19.18 -4.78 7.77
CA SER A 27 19.19 -4.34 9.17
C SER A 27 18.13 -3.27 9.39
N VAL A 28 17.17 -3.52 10.29
CA VAL A 28 16.21 -2.49 10.71
C VAL A 28 16.91 -1.53 11.65
N LYS A 29 17.13 -0.30 11.21
CA LYS A 29 17.89 0.74 11.93
C LYS A 29 17.03 1.84 12.52
N ALA A 30 15.78 1.94 12.07
CA ALA A 30 14.87 2.96 12.52
C ALA A 30 13.43 2.44 12.50
N VAL A 31 12.66 2.73 13.55
CA VAL A 31 11.23 2.41 13.64
C VAL A 31 10.51 3.60 14.23
N TRP A 32 9.52 4.08 13.52
CA TRP A 32 8.62 5.11 14.00
C TRP A 32 7.17 4.62 14.03
N ALA A 33 6.44 5.01 15.06
CA ALA A 33 5.00 4.78 15.15
C ALA A 33 4.29 6.02 15.69
N PRO A 34 3.06 6.34 15.20
CA PRO A 34 2.27 7.46 15.71
C PRO A 34 1.79 7.25 17.16
N ILE A 35 1.86 6.01 17.64
CA ILE A 35 1.49 5.61 19.00
C ILE A 35 2.73 4.98 19.61
N SER A 36 3.38 5.70 20.55
CA SER A 36 4.68 5.32 21.14
C SER A 36 4.65 3.98 21.87
N GLU A 37 3.53 3.67 22.55
CA GLU A 37 3.33 2.41 23.28
C GLU A 37 3.52 1.16 22.41
N LYS A 38 3.38 1.29 21.10
CA LYS A 38 3.59 0.18 20.16
C LYS A 38 5.06 -0.21 19.99
N THR A 39 6.00 0.67 20.37
CA THR A 39 7.44 0.49 20.21
C THR A 39 8.19 0.26 21.52
N GLU A 40 7.49 0.17 22.65
CA GLU A 40 8.10 0.02 23.99
C GLU A 40 8.99 -1.21 24.15
N ASP A 41 8.67 -2.30 23.45
CA ASP A 41 9.45 -3.56 23.50
C ASP A 41 10.67 -3.56 22.55
N LEU A 42 10.89 -2.47 21.80
CA LEU A 42 12.02 -2.36 20.88
C LEU A 42 13.25 -1.75 21.57
N ASP A 43 14.43 -2.05 21.02
CA ASP A 43 15.66 -1.36 21.40
C ASP A 43 15.47 0.16 21.15
N SER A 44 15.66 0.95 22.21
CA SER A 44 15.53 2.41 22.17
C SER A 44 16.43 3.07 21.12
N GLN A 45 17.53 2.44 20.71
CA GLN A 45 18.44 2.94 19.68
C GLN A 45 17.81 2.99 18.30
N ILE A 46 16.85 2.09 18.00
CA ILE A 46 16.17 2.07 16.70
C ILE A 46 14.83 2.82 16.73
N VAL A 47 14.30 3.17 17.91
CA VAL A 47 13.03 3.91 18.02
C VAL A 47 13.26 5.37 17.68
N CYS A 48 12.47 5.88 16.74
CA CYS A 48 12.49 7.29 16.33
C CYS A 48 11.40 8.08 17.07
N LYS A 49 11.73 9.27 17.56
CA LYS A 49 10.80 10.14 18.29
C LYS A 49 9.74 10.77 17.37
N ASP A 50 10.11 11.08 16.14
CA ASP A 50 9.28 11.69 15.10
C ASP A 50 9.72 11.28 13.69
N LEU A 51 9.04 11.78 12.66
CA LEU A 51 9.36 11.50 11.26
C LEU A 51 10.66 12.17 10.80
N GLU A 52 11.04 13.29 11.38
CA GLU A 52 12.31 13.98 11.08
C GLU A 52 13.50 13.17 11.61
N ASP A 53 13.38 12.59 12.82
CA ASP A 53 14.39 11.66 13.34
C ASP A 53 14.51 10.43 12.42
N LEU A 54 13.39 9.84 11.96
CA LEU A 54 13.40 8.74 10.99
C LEU A 54 14.13 9.14 9.70
N GLY A 55 13.77 10.29 9.13
CA GLY A 55 14.34 10.79 7.87
C GLY A 55 15.83 11.17 7.97
N SER A 56 16.32 11.54 9.16
CA SER A 56 17.72 11.90 9.41
C SER A 56 18.66 10.69 9.55
N ARG A 57 18.12 9.48 9.68
CA ARG A 57 18.91 8.26 9.83
C ARG A 57 19.55 7.84 8.49
N PRO A 58 20.75 7.26 8.50
CA PRO A 58 21.40 6.76 7.28
C PRO A 58 20.73 5.46 6.81
N LEU A 59 19.67 5.59 6.03
CA LEU A 59 18.83 4.50 5.55
C LEU A 59 18.98 4.36 4.03
N ASP A 60 18.96 3.13 3.54
CA ASP A 60 18.89 2.82 2.10
C ASP A 60 17.43 2.82 1.61
N LEU A 61 16.51 2.39 2.47
CA LEU A 61 15.08 2.28 2.14
C LEU A 61 14.21 2.58 3.37
N ILE A 62 13.16 3.36 3.18
CA ILE A 62 12.11 3.53 4.17
C ILE A 62 10.84 2.81 3.70
N VAL A 63 10.25 2.01 4.59
CA VAL A 63 9.02 1.24 4.34
C VAL A 63 7.90 1.89 5.10
N GLU A 64 6.98 2.54 4.37
CA GLU A 64 5.79 3.15 4.96
C GLU A 64 4.65 2.13 5.00
N VAL A 65 4.14 1.86 6.20
CA VAL A 65 3.04 0.93 6.50
C VAL A 65 2.11 1.51 7.59
N ALA A 66 1.91 2.81 7.58
CA ALA A 66 1.06 3.54 8.53
C ALA A 66 -0.28 3.97 7.92
N HIS A 67 -0.31 5.16 7.30
CA HIS A 67 -1.48 5.70 6.58
C HIS A 67 -1.11 6.91 5.69
N ALA A 68 -2.03 7.29 4.80
CA ALA A 68 -1.82 8.33 3.77
C ALA A 68 -1.26 9.66 4.28
N ASP A 69 -1.69 10.12 5.47
CA ASP A 69 -1.18 11.38 6.04
C ASP A 69 0.29 11.27 6.47
N VAL A 70 0.72 10.07 6.90
CA VAL A 70 2.13 9.80 7.20
C VAL A 70 2.96 9.86 5.93
N VAL A 71 2.47 9.32 4.82
CA VAL A 71 3.14 9.45 3.51
C VAL A 71 3.33 10.92 3.15
N LYS A 72 2.27 11.73 3.26
CA LYS A 72 2.33 13.17 2.93
C LYS A 72 3.33 13.93 3.80
N ALA A 73 3.44 13.56 5.08
CA ALA A 73 4.39 14.20 6.00
C ALA A 73 5.84 13.71 5.79
N LEU A 74 6.02 12.42 5.49
CA LEU A 74 7.31 11.77 5.41
C LEU A 74 8.04 12.05 4.09
N LEU A 75 7.32 12.01 2.95
CA LEU A 75 7.96 12.06 1.63
C LEU A 75 8.75 13.35 1.35
N PRO A 76 8.33 14.54 1.75
CA PRO A 76 9.16 15.75 1.61
C PRO A 76 10.48 15.69 2.38
N ILE A 77 10.54 14.86 3.45
CA ILE A 77 11.72 14.73 4.32
C ILE A 77 12.75 13.75 3.72
N ILE A 78 12.28 12.67 3.08
CA ILE A 78 13.12 11.50 2.73
C ILE A 78 13.48 11.38 1.25
N THR A 79 12.88 12.16 0.36
CA THR A 79 13.19 12.10 -1.08
C THR A 79 14.63 12.51 -1.43
N SER A 80 15.41 13.03 -0.46
CA SER A 80 16.82 13.38 -0.69
C SER A 80 17.79 12.22 -0.50
N ASP A 81 17.56 11.30 0.45
CA ASP A 81 18.60 10.42 0.95
C ASP A 81 18.28 8.92 0.92
N ALA A 82 17.02 8.51 0.78
CA ALA A 82 16.59 7.12 0.78
C ALA A 82 15.55 6.82 -0.30
N ASP A 83 15.53 5.59 -0.78
CA ASP A 83 14.39 5.06 -1.53
C ASP A 83 13.19 4.82 -0.58
N VAL A 84 11.98 4.77 -1.12
CA VAL A 84 10.77 4.59 -0.30
C VAL A 84 9.87 3.51 -0.89
N MET A 85 9.37 2.61 -0.03
CA MET A 85 8.24 1.74 -0.34
C MET A 85 6.99 2.26 0.35
N VAL A 86 5.94 2.59 -0.41
CA VAL A 86 4.70 3.20 0.07
C VAL A 86 3.55 2.21 -0.03
N ALA A 87 3.00 1.76 1.12
CA ALA A 87 1.81 0.92 1.15
C ALA A 87 0.50 1.71 1.20
N SER A 88 0.53 2.96 1.69
CA SER A 88 -0.65 3.82 1.84
C SER A 88 -0.87 4.70 0.61
N MET A 89 -1.21 4.07 -0.52
CA MET A 89 -1.23 4.69 -1.85
C MET A 89 -2.40 5.65 -2.10
N THR A 90 -3.39 5.71 -1.23
CA THR A 90 -4.56 6.60 -1.42
C THR A 90 -4.19 8.08 -1.46
N CYS A 91 -3.10 8.49 -0.82
CA CYS A 91 -2.59 9.87 -0.92
C CYS A 91 -2.16 10.27 -2.33
N LEU A 92 -1.81 9.30 -3.19
CA LEU A 92 -1.39 9.52 -4.57
C LEU A 92 -2.57 9.83 -5.51
N SER A 93 -3.82 9.77 -5.01
CA SER A 93 -4.99 10.27 -5.73
C SER A 93 -4.99 11.80 -5.89
N ASP A 94 -4.26 12.52 -5.04
CA ASP A 94 -4.01 13.95 -5.16
C ASP A 94 -2.98 14.17 -6.29
N PRO A 95 -3.38 14.76 -7.44
CA PRO A 95 -2.53 14.86 -8.61
C PRO A 95 -1.33 15.81 -8.41
N ASP A 96 -1.50 16.85 -7.61
CA ASP A 96 -0.43 17.83 -7.38
C ASP A 96 0.62 17.23 -6.45
N PHE A 97 0.19 16.56 -5.38
CA PHE A 97 1.09 15.83 -4.49
C PHE A 97 1.84 14.74 -5.25
N ARG A 98 1.15 13.95 -6.09
CA ARG A 98 1.78 12.89 -6.87
C ARG A 98 2.84 13.43 -7.84
N LYS A 99 2.52 14.50 -8.60
CA LYS A 99 3.47 15.14 -9.53
C LYS A 99 4.69 15.69 -8.80
N GLN A 100 4.48 16.36 -7.67
CA GLN A 100 5.58 16.89 -6.86
C GLN A 100 6.49 15.77 -6.40
N LEU A 101 5.92 14.68 -5.92
CA LEU A 101 6.64 13.52 -5.43
C LEU A 101 7.46 12.83 -6.54
N GLU A 102 6.87 12.62 -7.72
CA GLU A 102 7.57 12.08 -8.89
C GLU A 102 8.74 12.98 -9.32
N HIS A 103 8.52 14.30 -9.29
CA HIS A 103 9.55 15.29 -9.61
C HIS A 103 10.71 15.23 -8.60
N ASP A 104 10.42 15.26 -7.31
CA ASP A 104 11.44 15.28 -6.25
C ASP A 104 12.25 13.97 -6.24
N ALA A 105 11.60 12.83 -6.40
CA ALA A 105 12.26 11.54 -6.50
C ALA A 105 13.21 11.50 -7.72
N ALA A 106 12.75 11.96 -8.89
CA ALA A 106 13.56 12.00 -10.10
C ALA A 106 14.76 12.96 -9.97
N GLN A 107 14.57 14.15 -9.39
CA GLN A 107 15.65 15.11 -9.14
C GLN A 107 16.75 14.56 -8.24
N ASN A 108 16.38 13.76 -7.25
CA ASN A 108 17.31 13.17 -6.28
C ASN A 108 17.81 11.77 -6.70
N GLY A 109 17.39 11.25 -7.86
CA GLY A 109 17.76 9.90 -8.32
C GLY A 109 17.26 8.80 -7.39
N ARG A 110 16.08 8.97 -6.78
CA ARG A 110 15.46 8.05 -5.83
C ARG A 110 14.25 7.36 -6.41
N ASN A 111 13.93 6.20 -5.88
CA ASN A 111 12.79 5.40 -6.30
C ASN A 111 11.69 5.43 -5.24
N ILE A 112 10.45 5.46 -5.73
CA ILE A 112 9.25 5.26 -4.93
C ILE A 112 8.62 3.96 -5.39
N PHE A 113 8.72 2.94 -4.54
CA PHE A 113 8.20 1.61 -4.82
C PHE A 113 6.76 1.49 -4.32
N LEU A 114 5.90 1.01 -5.17
CA LEU A 114 4.49 0.75 -4.88
C LEU A 114 4.26 -0.76 -4.84
N PRO A 115 4.16 -1.37 -3.64
CA PRO A 115 4.04 -2.81 -3.51
C PRO A 115 2.66 -3.31 -3.94
N HIS A 116 2.57 -4.58 -4.32
CA HIS A 116 1.31 -5.19 -4.75
C HIS A 116 0.22 -5.18 -3.64
N GLY A 117 0.63 -5.29 -2.36
CA GLY A 117 -0.32 -5.36 -1.26
C GLY A 117 -1.25 -6.57 -1.40
N ALA A 118 -2.57 -6.33 -1.35
CA ALA A 118 -3.58 -7.38 -1.52
C ALA A 118 -3.98 -7.61 -2.99
N VAL A 119 -3.36 -6.91 -3.96
CA VAL A 119 -3.74 -6.95 -5.38
C VAL A 119 -2.82 -7.86 -6.17
N LEU A 120 -3.39 -8.58 -7.14
CA LEU A 120 -2.66 -9.37 -8.14
C LEU A 120 -2.90 -8.78 -9.53
N GLY A 121 -2.00 -9.05 -10.49
CA GLY A 121 -2.16 -8.64 -11.88
C GLY A 121 -1.89 -7.16 -12.18
N LEU A 122 -1.18 -6.44 -11.31
CA LEU A 122 -0.77 -5.05 -11.56
C LEU A 122 0.23 -4.94 -12.72
N ASP A 123 1.05 -5.96 -12.93
CA ASP A 123 1.92 -6.12 -14.09
C ASP A 123 1.14 -6.14 -15.40
N GLY A 124 0.08 -6.95 -15.48
CA GLY A 124 -0.79 -7.01 -16.66
C GLY A 124 -1.48 -5.68 -16.96
N LEU A 125 -1.91 -4.92 -15.93
CA LEU A 125 -2.45 -3.57 -16.10
C LEU A 125 -1.39 -2.60 -16.63
N ARG A 126 -0.20 -2.61 -16.06
CA ARG A 126 0.92 -1.74 -16.45
C ARG A 126 1.33 -1.99 -17.90
N ASP A 127 1.56 -3.25 -18.24
CA ASP A 127 2.07 -3.65 -19.56
C ASP A 127 1.03 -3.47 -20.65
N GLY A 128 -0.25 -3.70 -20.32
CA GLY A 128 -1.39 -3.51 -21.22
C GLY A 128 -1.92 -2.08 -21.30
N ARG A 129 -1.40 -1.12 -20.53
CA ARG A 129 -2.00 0.22 -20.31
C ARG A 129 -2.47 0.93 -21.58
N SER A 130 -1.68 0.88 -22.64
CA SER A 130 -2.01 1.53 -23.93
C SER A 130 -3.19 0.87 -24.69
N LEU A 131 -3.59 -0.31 -24.26
CA LEU A 131 -4.69 -1.08 -24.86
C LEU A 131 -5.98 -1.00 -24.04
N LEU A 132 -5.92 -0.50 -22.80
CA LEU A 132 -7.06 -0.50 -21.88
C LEU A 132 -8.11 0.55 -22.28
N ASP A 133 -9.36 0.13 -22.33
CA ASP A 133 -10.53 0.99 -22.57
C ASP A 133 -11.35 1.20 -21.29
N ASN A 134 -11.40 0.19 -20.41
CA ASN A 134 -12.13 0.25 -19.14
C ASN A 134 -11.43 -0.60 -18.07
N VAL A 135 -11.33 -0.04 -16.86
CA VAL A 135 -10.84 -0.74 -15.67
C VAL A 135 -11.78 -0.46 -14.52
N SER A 136 -12.29 -1.50 -13.89
CA SER A 136 -13.09 -1.37 -12.67
C SER A 136 -12.60 -2.28 -11.56
N ILE A 137 -12.74 -1.81 -10.33
CA ILE A 137 -12.46 -2.59 -9.13
C ILE A 137 -13.62 -2.50 -8.15
N THR A 138 -14.09 -3.65 -7.70
CA THR A 138 -15.11 -3.78 -6.67
C THR A 138 -14.51 -4.40 -5.42
N THR A 139 -14.69 -3.76 -4.27
CA THR A 139 -14.30 -4.33 -2.97
C THR A 139 -15.54 -4.62 -2.13
N THR A 140 -15.67 -5.86 -1.66
CA THR A 140 -16.72 -6.27 -0.70
C THR A 140 -16.04 -6.64 0.62
N LYS A 141 -16.50 -6.02 1.72
CA LYS A 141 -16.01 -6.27 3.08
C LYS A 141 -17.15 -6.30 4.09
N HIS A 142 -16.91 -6.94 5.23
CA HIS A 142 -17.79 -6.77 6.39
C HIS A 142 -17.80 -5.30 6.85
N PRO A 143 -18.94 -4.73 7.28
CA PRO A 143 -19.03 -3.32 7.71
C PRO A 143 -17.95 -2.90 8.73
N GLN A 144 -17.62 -3.74 9.70
CA GLN A 144 -16.57 -3.48 10.69
C GLN A 144 -15.20 -3.22 10.04
N ASN A 145 -14.87 -3.97 8.96
CA ASN A 145 -13.61 -3.79 8.24
C ASN A 145 -13.59 -2.52 7.36
N LEU A 146 -14.74 -1.84 7.24
CA LEU A 146 -14.89 -0.52 6.62
C LEU A 146 -14.92 0.61 7.65
N GLY A 147 -14.75 0.30 8.94
CA GLY A 147 -14.83 1.27 10.03
C GLY A 147 -16.26 1.65 10.42
N ILE A 148 -17.25 0.87 9.97
CA ILE A 148 -18.68 1.10 10.28
C ILE A 148 -19.03 0.26 11.50
N THR A 149 -19.07 0.91 12.67
CA THR A 149 -19.29 0.25 13.96
C THR A 149 -20.76 0.07 14.35
N ASN A 150 -21.67 0.84 13.75
CA ASN A 150 -23.10 0.73 14.01
C ASN A 150 -23.76 -0.15 12.97
N SER A 151 -24.42 -1.21 13.44
CA SER A 151 -25.13 -2.24 12.65
C SER A 151 -26.40 -1.75 11.93
N GLN A 152 -26.36 -0.58 11.33
CA GLN A 152 -27.42 -0.10 10.42
C GLN A 152 -27.45 -0.91 9.14
N ILE A 153 -26.25 -1.44 8.72
CA ILE A 153 -26.14 -2.27 7.53
C ILE A 153 -26.53 -3.71 7.88
N LYS A 154 -27.76 -4.09 7.53
CA LYS A 154 -28.31 -5.43 7.80
C LYS A 154 -28.31 -6.36 6.59
N LYS A 155 -28.01 -5.85 5.41
CA LYS A 155 -27.93 -6.59 4.14
C LYS A 155 -26.80 -6.02 3.30
N ARG A 156 -26.40 -6.78 2.29
CA ARG A 156 -25.41 -6.33 1.31
C ARG A 156 -25.88 -5.06 0.62
N GLU A 157 -25.07 -3.99 0.64
CA GLU A 157 -25.37 -2.71 0.01
C GLU A 157 -24.12 -2.03 -0.54
N ILE A 158 -24.29 -1.25 -1.60
CA ILE A 158 -23.26 -0.42 -2.20
C ILE A 158 -23.15 0.85 -1.36
N LEU A 159 -21.97 1.10 -0.80
CA LEU A 159 -21.66 2.31 -0.06
C LEU A 159 -21.13 3.42 -0.95
N PHE A 160 -20.47 3.03 -2.03
CA PHE A 160 -19.86 3.96 -2.97
C PHE A 160 -19.78 3.34 -4.36
N GLU A 161 -20.02 4.16 -5.37
CA GLU A 161 -19.77 3.86 -6.78
C GLU A 161 -19.38 5.16 -7.49
N GLY A 162 -18.20 5.18 -8.15
CA GLY A 162 -17.66 6.36 -8.80
C GLY A 162 -16.21 6.20 -9.23
N SER A 163 -15.50 7.30 -9.42
CA SER A 163 -14.08 7.28 -9.74
C SER A 163 -13.22 6.79 -8.55
N THR A 164 -12.05 6.22 -8.86
CA THR A 164 -11.10 5.84 -7.79
C THR A 164 -10.60 7.07 -7.02
N GLN A 165 -10.54 8.25 -7.65
CA GLN A 165 -10.16 9.48 -6.99
C GLN A 165 -11.12 9.86 -5.86
N GLU A 166 -12.43 9.82 -6.15
CA GLU A 166 -13.48 10.05 -5.16
C GLU A 166 -13.49 8.97 -4.07
N ALA A 167 -13.29 7.70 -4.45
CA ALA A 167 -13.17 6.60 -3.49
C ALA A 167 -12.01 6.82 -2.51
N CYS A 168 -10.84 7.25 -2.98
CA CYS A 168 -9.69 7.55 -2.12
C CYS A 168 -9.96 8.69 -1.14
N SER A 169 -10.73 9.71 -1.56
CA SER A 169 -11.13 10.82 -0.69
C SER A 169 -12.09 10.38 0.41
N GLN A 170 -13.07 9.53 0.08
CA GLN A 170 -14.12 9.12 1.03
C GLN A 170 -13.70 7.95 1.93
N PHE A 171 -12.84 7.05 1.45
CA PHE A 171 -12.42 5.82 2.15
C PHE A 171 -10.90 5.67 2.21
N PRO A 172 -10.12 6.65 2.70
CA PRO A 172 -8.65 6.69 2.56
C PRO A 172 -7.93 5.51 3.23
N ARG A 173 -8.55 4.83 4.19
CA ARG A 173 -7.97 3.66 4.87
C ARG A 173 -8.35 2.32 4.24
N ASN A 174 -9.32 2.30 3.32
CA ASN A 174 -9.96 1.07 2.86
C ASN A 174 -9.66 0.72 1.40
N VAL A 175 -9.16 1.68 0.61
CA VAL A 175 -9.09 1.56 -0.85
C VAL A 175 -7.66 1.68 -1.42
N ASN A 176 -6.63 1.31 -0.65
CA ASN A 176 -5.26 1.20 -1.19
C ASN A 176 -5.17 0.25 -2.39
N VAL A 177 -5.96 -0.81 -2.40
CA VAL A 177 -6.07 -1.74 -3.54
C VAL A 177 -6.65 -1.06 -4.78
N HIS A 178 -7.61 -0.13 -4.63
CA HIS A 178 -8.15 0.66 -5.72
C HIS A 178 -7.12 1.65 -6.26
N ALA A 179 -6.40 2.31 -5.36
CA ALA A 179 -5.30 3.20 -5.73
C ALA A 179 -4.20 2.46 -6.52
N ALA A 180 -3.82 1.24 -6.10
CA ALA A 180 -2.85 0.42 -6.81
C ALA A 180 -3.32 0.06 -8.24
N VAL A 181 -4.58 -0.36 -8.40
CA VAL A 181 -5.18 -0.66 -9.71
C VAL A 181 -5.22 0.57 -10.60
N ALA A 182 -5.60 1.73 -10.05
CA ALA A 182 -5.62 2.99 -10.80
C ALA A 182 -4.22 3.41 -11.26
N LEU A 183 -3.22 3.33 -10.38
CA LEU A 183 -1.83 3.67 -10.69
C LEU A 183 -1.23 2.76 -11.77
N ALA A 184 -1.53 1.46 -11.72
CA ALA A 184 -1.08 0.51 -12.73
C ALA A 184 -1.84 0.65 -14.05
N GLY A 185 -3.14 0.98 -14.00
CA GLY A 185 -4.06 1.05 -15.15
C GLY A 185 -4.28 2.45 -15.72
N LEU A 186 -5.54 2.87 -15.77
CA LEU A 186 -6.01 4.10 -16.45
C LEU A 186 -5.89 5.39 -15.63
N GLY A 187 -5.39 5.32 -14.40
CA GLY A 187 -5.33 6.47 -13.47
C GLY A 187 -6.59 6.59 -12.60
N PHE A 188 -6.53 7.53 -11.68
CA PHE A 188 -7.54 7.67 -10.61
C PHE A 188 -8.93 8.13 -11.09
N GLU A 189 -8.97 8.98 -12.11
CA GLU A 189 -10.22 9.51 -12.65
C GLU A 189 -10.96 8.51 -13.55
N ALA A 190 -10.19 7.75 -14.37
CA ALA A 190 -10.73 6.83 -15.35
C ALA A 190 -10.96 5.40 -14.82
N THR A 191 -10.40 5.05 -13.67
CA THR A 191 -10.65 3.75 -13.03
C THR A 191 -11.92 3.83 -12.19
N HIS A 192 -12.86 2.91 -12.44
CA HIS A 192 -14.14 2.84 -11.73
C HIS A 192 -14.04 2.01 -10.45
N SER A 193 -14.54 2.54 -9.35
CA SER A 193 -14.49 1.95 -8.01
C SER A 193 -15.85 1.69 -7.44
N VAL A 194 -16.07 0.49 -6.90
CA VAL A 194 -17.29 0.14 -6.15
C VAL A 194 -16.91 -0.41 -4.78
N ILE A 195 -17.52 0.10 -3.72
CA ILE A 195 -17.32 -0.35 -2.35
C ILE A 195 -18.64 -0.90 -1.82
N ILE A 196 -18.62 -2.16 -1.39
CA ILE A 196 -19.78 -2.89 -0.90
C ILE A 196 -19.56 -3.31 0.53
N ALA A 197 -20.51 -3.02 1.40
CA ALA A 197 -20.62 -3.60 2.71
C ALA A 197 -21.51 -4.84 2.68
N ASP A 198 -21.03 -5.96 3.22
CA ASP A 198 -21.83 -7.17 3.36
C ASP A 198 -21.66 -7.74 4.78
N PRO A 199 -22.71 -7.66 5.64
CA PRO A 199 -22.64 -8.16 7.01
C PRO A 199 -22.57 -9.70 7.10
N ASN A 200 -22.80 -10.41 6.00
CA ASN A 200 -22.77 -11.87 5.97
C ASN A 200 -21.45 -12.43 5.50
N THR A 201 -20.49 -11.57 5.10
CA THR A 201 -19.16 -12.05 4.68
C THR A 201 -18.18 -12.07 5.85
N ASN A 202 -17.34 -13.10 5.88
CA ASN A 202 -16.14 -13.18 6.74
C ASN A 202 -14.83 -12.99 5.95
N LYS A 203 -14.94 -12.63 4.67
CA LYS A 203 -13.83 -12.46 3.74
C LYS A 203 -13.78 -11.02 3.24
N MET A 204 -12.59 -10.60 2.81
CA MET A 204 -12.41 -9.47 1.92
C MET A 204 -12.37 -10.01 0.49
N HIS A 205 -13.21 -9.46 -0.37
CA HIS A 205 -13.29 -9.85 -1.77
C HIS A 205 -13.00 -8.64 -2.65
N HIS A 206 -12.06 -8.79 -3.56
CA HIS A 206 -11.72 -7.81 -4.59
C HIS A 206 -11.95 -8.42 -5.96
N ARG A 207 -12.71 -7.72 -6.80
CA ARG A 207 -12.93 -8.09 -8.19
C ARG A 207 -12.45 -6.98 -9.10
N ILE A 208 -11.51 -7.31 -9.99
CA ILE A 208 -10.95 -6.39 -10.99
C ILE A 208 -11.43 -6.87 -12.35
N VAL A 209 -12.07 -5.98 -13.11
CA VAL A 209 -12.54 -6.26 -14.47
C VAL A 209 -11.87 -5.27 -15.42
N VAL A 210 -11.26 -5.81 -16.45
CA VAL A 210 -10.50 -5.07 -17.45
C VAL A 210 -11.03 -5.37 -18.83
N HIS A 211 -11.30 -4.33 -19.59
CA HIS A 211 -11.62 -4.38 -21.01
C HIS A 211 -10.65 -3.51 -21.79
N GLY A 212 -10.16 -4.05 -22.88
CA GLY A 212 -9.23 -3.34 -23.76
C GLY A 212 -9.17 -3.95 -25.15
N ARG A 213 -8.45 -3.31 -26.04
CA ARG A 213 -8.28 -3.74 -27.42
C ARG A 213 -7.39 -4.98 -27.50
N GLY A 214 -8.04 -6.14 -27.67
CA GLY A 214 -7.35 -7.45 -27.71
C GLY A 214 -7.02 -8.05 -26.35
N LEU A 215 -7.48 -7.41 -25.24
CA LEU A 215 -7.24 -7.89 -23.88
C LEU A 215 -8.50 -7.68 -23.03
N ASN A 216 -9.09 -8.78 -22.57
CA ASN A 216 -10.15 -8.75 -21.56
C ASN A 216 -9.81 -9.77 -20.47
N TRP A 217 -9.89 -9.37 -19.22
CA TRP A 217 -9.72 -10.29 -18.11
C TRP A 217 -10.51 -9.88 -16.86
N ASN A 218 -10.73 -10.85 -15.99
CA ASN A 218 -11.41 -10.69 -14.74
C ASN A 218 -10.62 -11.44 -13.67
N LEU A 219 -10.32 -10.76 -12.57
CA LEU A 219 -9.58 -11.32 -11.47
C LEU A 219 -10.41 -11.19 -10.19
N GLU A 220 -10.59 -12.29 -9.49
CA GLU A 220 -11.24 -12.33 -8.19
C GLU A 220 -10.25 -12.78 -7.13
N ILE A 221 -10.13 -11.99 -6.06
CA ILE A 221 -9.21 -12.23 -4.96
C ILE A 221 -10.04 -12.28 -3.68
N GLU A 222 -9.98 -13.40 -2.99
CA GLU A 222 -10.55 -13.55 -1.65
C GLU A 222 -9.43 -13.66 -0.62
N SER A 223 -9.53 -12.92 0.48
CA SER A 223 -8.63 -13.04 1.61
C SER A 223 -9.39 -13.03 2.93
N PHE A 224 -8.87 -13.75 3.91
CA PHE A 224 -9.41 -13.73 5.25
C PHE A 224 -8.87 -12.54 6.03
N SER A 225 -9.68 -11.96 6.91
CA SER A 225 -9.21 -10.89 7.80
C SER A 225 -8.17 -11.44 8.77
N ALA A 226 -7.03 -10.77 8.87
CA ALA A 226 -5.98 -11.08 9.85
C ALA A 226 -5.79 -9.92 10.86
N GLY A 227 -6.63 -8.88 10.76
CA GLY A 227 -6.68 -7.69 11.59
C GLY A 227 -7.96 -6.92 11.28
N GLU A 228 -8.10 -5.71 11.80
CA GLU A 228 -9.32 -4.92 11.61
C GLU A 228 -9.58 -4.53 10.14
N VAL A 229 -8.53 -4.23 9.36
CA VAL A 229 -8.65 -3.70 7.99
C VAL A 229 -7.90 -4.53 6.95
N THR A 230 -6.94 -5.35 7.38
CA THR A 230 -5.93 -5.99 6.51
C THR A 230 -6.18 -7.49 6.38
N GLY A 231 -6.11 -8.02 5.16
CA GLY A 231 -6.14 -9.47 4.90
C GLY A 231 -4.81 -10.14 5.24
N SER A 232 -4.84 -11.46 5.49
CA SER A 232 -3.67 -12.27 5.88
C SER A 232 -2.57 -12.32 4.80
N TYR A 233 -2.91 -12.14 3.53
CA TYR A 233 -1.97 -12.15 2.41
C TYR A 233 -1.12 -10.86 2.35
N THR A 234 -1.67 -9.71 2.72
CA THR A 234 -1.02 -8.40 2.53
C THR A 234 0.35 -8.28 3.22
N PRO A 235 0.55 -8.68 4.49
CA PRO A 235 1.86 -8.60 5.12
C PRO A 235 2.94 -9.42 4.40
N GLU A 236 2.59 -10.63 3.94
CA GLU A 236 3.52 -11.49 3.21
C GLU A 236 3.87 -10.88 1.84
N SER A 237 2.88 -10.36 1.11
CA SER A 237 3.09 -9.67 -0.16
C SER A 237 4.02 -8.47 -0.01
N LEU A 238 3.85 -7.66 1.05
CA LEU A 238 4.73 -6.52 1.34
C LEU A 238 6.14 -6.97 1.68
N TYR A 239 6.28 -8.05 2.45
CA TYR A 239 7.57 -8.64 2.76
C TYR A 239 8.30 -9.12 1.49
N GLN A 240 7.62 -9.82 0.58
CA GLN A 240 8.19 -10.27 -0.68
C GLN A 240 8.54 -9.11 -1.62
N SER A 241 7.71 -8.07 -1.66
CA SER A 241 8.03 -6.84 -2.40
C SER A 241 9.29 -6.17 -1.85
N LEU A 242 9.42 -6.09 -0.53
CA LEU A 242 10.63 -5.58 0.13
C LEU A 242 11.87 -6.41 -0.25
N LEU A 243 11.80 -7.73 -0.17
CA LEU A 243 12.91 -8.60 -0.57
C LEU A 243 13.31 -8.39 -2.03
N THR A 244 12.33 -8.22 -2.93
CA THR A 244 12.58 -7.94 -4.35
C THR A 244 13.32 -6.60 -4.55
N ILE A 245 12.96 -5.57 -3.79
CA ILE A 245 13.58 -4.24 -3.86
C ILE A 245 15.04 -4.28 -3.38
N ILE A 246 15.33 -5.03 -2.33
CA ILE A 246 16.67 -5.05 -1.72
C ILE A 246 17.62 -6.09 -2.32
N SER A 247 17.07 -7.12 -3.00
CA SER A 247 17.89 -8.21 -3.55
C SER A 247 18.58 -7.78 -4.84
N GLU A 248 19.87 -8.07 -4.94
CA GLU A 248 20.58 -8.11 -6.20
C GLU A 248 20.28 -9.46 -6.88
N ASN A 249 19.14 -9.54 -7.58
CA ASN A 249 18.71 -10.79 -8.19
C ASN A 249 19.63 -11.18 -9.36
N HIS A 250 20.25 -12.34 -9.23
CA HIS A 250 20.97 -13.02 -10.30
C HIS A 250 20.22 -14.31 -10.67
N GLY A 251 19.95 -14.54 -11.95
CA GLY A 251 19.28 -15.72 -12.44
C GLY A 251 17.94 -15.43 -13.11
N PHE A 252 16.92 -16.25 -12.85
CA PHE A 252 15.58 -16.05 -13.44
C PHE A 252 14.83 -14.93 -12.70
N CYS A 253 14.43 -13.91 -13.44
CA CYS A 253 13.61 -12.80 -12.93
C CYS A 253 12.27 -12.78 -13.67
N ILE A 254 11.17 -12.79 -12.92
CA ILE A 254 9.83 -12.50 -13.45
C ILE A 254 9.69 -10.98 -13.41
N VAL A 255 9.46 -10.37 -14.57
CA VAL A 255 9.35 -8.92 -14.77
C VAL A 255 7.94 -8.50 -15.12
#